data_a43042fd6462b2c2026cad1a7a82663b
#
_entry.id   a43042fd6462b2c2026cad1a7a82663b
#
_cell.length_a   1.000
_cell.length_b   1.000
_cell.length_c   1.000
_cell.angle_alpha   90.00
_cell.angle_beta   90.00
_cell.angle_gamma   90.00
#
_symmetry.space_group_name_H-M   'P 1'
#
loop_
_entity.id
_entity.type
_entity.pdbx_description
1 polymer ?
#
loop_
_entity_poly.entity_id
_entity_poly.type
_entity_poly.pdbx_seq_one_letter_code
_entity_poly.pdbx_strand_id
1 'polypeptide(L)'
;MARKSRANNALIISDTKNKMWNAGLYGRLSVEDGDDTEQNSIGNQKKIGNRYLADKPDIVLVDTYSDHGCTGMNFERPDFKRMFEDIKSGRINCIIVKDISRLGRHFVMTSNFVERIFPEMGVRLICVNDGYDSSEPNADSSALTLPLKMVMNDYYVKDISQKTRSSIHAKMDSGEYLPSAGSIPYGYIRDPENNTFQVDEETAPVVLRIFQMRADRVSFNGICRELNLEGIPCPGKIRYERGVTMAEKYKDALWIPGTVRKITQDSAYIGFRVHGKAMRSKVGLDKKRRPEDEWKIIENAHPALVPEKLFDYVQRVNFEELEKRKHYVQRNSAEEDYRDLFRGLVYCADCRSLMSASKGCARVGANTPSRIFYDCNTYRYSGHTRCTSHYVRQEQIYAVVKNAIDQQTKVAVDIEQLVASIRNSPETKRVFTEAAETAEGISAKRQKVENRMERLLTDLTEQMIDRNEYGYMKARYSQQLKELLDAEEAAAARRNAVQKKLTVTQEWICNMKEYQSLPALTPEILRLLIKEIQVHSNRSITIVFNFSDPYKSITELRNCVEEVRQVG
;
A
#
# COMPACT_ATOMS: atom_id res chain seq x y z
N MET A 1 -13.10 -61.94 -26.68
CA MET A 1 -11.84 -61.16 -26.54
C MET A 1 -11.95 -60.23 -25.33
N ALA A 2 -11.32 -60.64 -24.25
CA ALA A 2 -11.37 -59.90 -22.97
C ALA A 2 -10.28 -58.83 -22.91
N ARG A 3 -10.64 -57.58 -22.70
CA ARG A 3 -9.70 -56.46 -22.44
C ARG A 3 -9.23 -56.52 -21.01
N LYS A 4 -7.94 -56.78 -20.80
CA LYS A 4 -7.26 -56.65 -19.50
C LYS A 4 -7.16 -55.17 -19.12
N SER A 5 -7.79 -54.77 -18.01
CA SER A 5 -7.55 -53.51 -17.36
C SER A 5 -6.21 -53.59 -16.61
N ARG A 6 -5.30 -52.69 -16.93
CA ARG A 6 -4.10 -52.45 -16.13
C ARG A 6 -4.46 -51.52 -14.98
N ALA A 7 -4.67 -52.06 -13.81
CA ALA A 7 -4.59 -51.33 -12.56
C ALA A 7 -3.12 -51.28 -12.13
N ASN A 8 -2.47 -50.14 -12.29
CA ASN A 8 -1.23 -49.82 -11.59
C ASN A 8 -1.56 -48.61 -10.69
N ASN A 9 -2.18 -48.89 -9.55
CA ASN A 9 -2.11 -48.03 -8.39
C ASN A 9 -0.97 -48.54 -7.51
N ALA A 10 0.23 -48.02 -7.71
CA ALA A 10 1.27 -48.13 -6.72
C ALA A 10 0.85 -47.31 -5.49
N LEU A 11 0.53 -48.01 -4.42
CA LEU A 11 0.39 -47.46 -3.09
C LEU A 11 1.72 -46.80 -2.70
N ILE A 12 1.80 -45.48 -2.81
CA ILE A 12 2.75 -44.67 -2.05
C ILE A 12 2.22 -44.62 -0.61
N ILE A 13 2.50 -45.66 0.17
CA ILE A 13 2.41 -45.57 1.63
C ILE A 13 3.65 -44.79 2.04
N SER A 14 3.51 -43.48 2.08
CA SER A 14 4.52 -42.60 2.66
C SER A 14 4.55 -42.83 4.18
N ASP A 15 5.72 -43.04 4.71
CA ASP A 15 6.07 -43.09 6.13
C ASP A 15 5.64 -41.80 6.84
N THR A 16 4.39 -41.74 7.29
CA THR A 16 3.84 -40.56 8.01
C THR A 16 4.06 -40.60 9.52
N LYS A 17 4.74 -41.63 10.03
CA LYS A 17 4.84 -41.84 11.48
C LYS A 17 5.92 -41.04 12.24
N ASN A 18 6.74 -40.20 11.60
CA ASN A 18 7.78 -39.41 12.28
C ASN A 18 8.04 -38.04 11.68
N LYS A 19 7.06 -37.42 10.96
CA LYS A 19 7.26 -36.08 10.41
C LYS A 19 6.87 -35.06 11.47
N MET A 20 7.84 -34.32 12.03
CA MET A 20 7.60 -33.16 12.86
C MET A 20 7.08 -32.00 12.00
N TRP A 21 6.04 -31.33 12.48
CA TRP A 21 5.42 -30.21 11.79
C TRP A 21 5.76 -28.89 12.49
N ASN A 22 6.32 -27.96 11.76
CA ASN A 22 6.59 -26.61 12.22
C ASN A 22 5.38 -25.74 11.95
N ALA A 23 4.62 -25.41 12.98
CA ALA A 23 3.33 -24.73 12.84
C ALA A 23 3.42 -23.21 13.01
N GLY A 24 2.69 -22.50 12.16
CA GLY A 24 2.30 -21.11 12.34
C GLY A 24 0.84 -21.00 12.76
N LEU A 25 0.54 -20.34 13.87
CA LEU A 25 -0.82 -20.09 14.31
C LEU A 25 -1.31 -18.75 13.74
N TYR A 26 -2.29 -18.79 12.86
CA TYR A 26 -2.83 -17.60 12.23
C TYR A 26 -4.21 -17.21 12.79
N GLY A 27 -4.34 -15.94 13.20
CA GLY A 27 -5.58 -15.34 13.68
C GLY A 27 -5.94 -14.05 12.95
N ARG A 28 -7.24 -13.77 12.79
CA ARG A 28 -7.73 -12.55 12.17
C ARG A 28 -8.95 -11.97 12.89
N LEU A 29 -8.93 -10.65 13.09
CA LEU A 29 -10.07 -9.89 13.58
C LEU A 29 -10.44 -8.82 12.55
N SER A 30 -11.71 -8.79 12.11
CA SER A 30 -12.22 -7.73 11.25
C SER A 30 -12.79 -6.58 12.08
N VAL A 31 -12.81 -5.36 11.50
CA VAL A 31 -13.44 -4.18 12.13
C VAL A 31 -14.93 -4.42 12.44
N GLU A 32 -15.57 -5.31 11.68
CA GLU A 32 -16.99 -5.67 11.83
C GLU A 32 -17.25 -6.63 13.00
N ASP A 33 -16.22 -7.36 13.47
CA ASP A 33 -16.37 -8.36 14.53
C ASP A 33 -16.49 -7.73 15.94
N GLY A 34 -16.42 -6.39 16.06
CA GLY A 34 -16.57 -5.60 17.30
C GLY A 34 -15.59 -6.03 18.41
N ASP A 35 -15.05 -5.08 19.17
CA ASP A 35 -14.13 -5.37 20.29
C ASP A 35 -14.78 -6.11 21.46
N ASP A 36 -16.13 -6.24 21.47
CA ASP A 36 -16.91 -6.61 22.65
C ASP A 36 -17.28 -8.10 22.81
N THR A 37 -16.94 -8.95 21.85
CA THR A 37 -17.17 -10.39 22.06
C THR A 37 -15.86 -11.11 22.38
N GLU A 38 -15.66 -11.44 23.67
CA GLU A 38 -14.53 -12.28 24.14
C GLU A 38 -14.33 -13.55 23.30
N GLN A 39 -15.41 -14.07 22.70
CA GLN A 39 -15.39 -15.30 21.89
C GLN A 39 -14.66 -15.16 20.55
N ASN A 40 -14.54 -13.95 20.00
CA ASN A 40 -13.91 -13.71 18.69
C ASN A 40 -12.56 -13.01 18.78
N SER A 41 -12.12 -12.60 19.96
CA SER A 41 -10.84 -11.94 20.16
C SER A 41 -9.67 -12.79 19.64
N ILE A 42 -8.60 -12.15 19.17
CA ILE A 42 -7.36 -12.84 18.76
C ILE A 42 -6.79 -13.66 19.92
N GLY A 43 -6.93 -13.15 21.15
CA GLY A 43 -6.53 -13.88 22.35
C GLY A 43 -7.26 -15.23 22.51
N ASN A 44 -8.55 -15.27 22.21
CA ASN A 44 -9.32 -16.52 22.24
C ASN A 44 -8.95 -17.46 21.10
N GLN A 45 -8.71 -16.94 19.89
CA GLN A 45 -8.22 -17.74 18.76
C GLN A 45 -6.87 -18.40 19.09
N LYS A 46 -5.96 -17.67 19.76
CA LYS A 46 -4.67 -18.20 20.25
C LYS A 46 -4.87 -19.27 21.33
N LYS A 47 -5.77 -19.05 22.28
CA LYS A 47 -6.09 -20.06 23.33
C LYS A 47 -6.60 -21.37 22.72
N ILE A 48 -7.49 -21.30 21.72
CA ILE A 48 -8.02 -22.48 21.02
C ILE A 48 -6.90 -23.23 20.29
N GLY A 49 -6.04 -22.51 19.54
CA GLY A 49 -4.91 -23.11 18.84
C GLY A 49 -3.91 -23.76 19.79
N ASN A 50 -3.54 -23.07 20.88
CA ASN A 50 -2.61 -23.62 21.86
C ASN A 50 -3.17 -24.84 22.61
N ARG A 51 -4.50 -24.84 22.90
CA ARG A 51 -5.15 -26.03 23.48
C ARG A 51 -5.11 -27.21 22.53
N TYR A 52 -5.35 -27.00 21.24
CA TYR A 52 -5.24 -28.05 20.23
C TYR A 52 -3.81 -28.63 20.14
N LEU A 53 -2.80 -27.76 20.22
CA LEU A 53 -1.39 -28.14 20.18
C LEU A 53 -0.96 -28.97 21.41
N ALA A 54 -1.54 -28.75 22.56
CA ALA A 54 -1.20 -29.47 23.80
C ALA A 54 -1.38 -30.99 23.66
N ASP A 55 -2.30 -31.43 22.81
CA ASP A 55 -2.61 -32.85 22.57
C ASP A 55 -1.92 -33.43 21.32
N LYS A 56 -1.02 -32.66 20.66
CA LYS A 56 -0.36 -33.02 19.39
C LYS A 56 1.16 -32.87 19.48
N PRO A 57 1.88 -33.90 19.98
CA PRO A 57 3.33 -33.82 20.17
C PRO A 57 4.14 -33.81 18.86
N ASP A 58 3.52 -34.14 17.73
CA ASP A 58 4.08 -34.09 16.39
C ASP A 58 4.12 -32.69 15.77
N ILE A 59 3.55 -31.67 16.47
CA ILE A 59 3.44 -30.31 15.96
C ILE A 59 4.16 -29.35 16.92
N VAL A 60 5.12 -28.58 16.41
CA VAL A 60 5.85 -27.55 17.16
C VAL A 60 5.38 -26.17 16.70
N LEU A 61 4.91 -25.33 17.61
CA LEU A 61 4.56 -23.94 17.32
C LEU A 61 5.83 -23.10 17.14
N VAL A 62 6.05 -22.56 15.95
CA VAL A 62 7.21 -21.73 15.59
C VAL A 62 6.91 -20.25 15.74
N ASP A 63 5.74 -19.81 15.28
CA ASP A 63 5.36 -18.39 15.33
C ASP A 63 3.83 -18.20 15.35
N THR A 64 3.40 -17.00 15.72
CA THR A 64 1.98 -16.60 15.71
C THR A 64 1.81 -15.35 14.86
N TYR A 65 0.86 -15.39 13.94
CA TYR A 65 0.53 -14.33 13.00
C TYR A 65 -0.87 -13.79 13.29
N SER A 66 -1.04 -12.47 13.32
CA SER A 66 -2.34 -11.89 13.66
C SER A 66 -2.61 -10.56 12.97
N ASP A 67 -3.61 -10.54 12.10
CA ASP A 67 -4.06 -9.36 11.39
C ASP A 67 -5.27 -8.73 12.08
N HIS A 68 -5.13 -7.45 12.49
CA HIS A 68 -6.19 -6.66 13.10
C HIS A 68 -6.80 -5.68 12.10
N GLY A 69 -8.12 -5.50 12.17
CA GLY A 69 -8.83 -4.53 11.33
C GLY A 69 -8.85 -4.85 9.84
N CYS A 70 -8.45 -6.08 9.47
CA CYS A 70 -8.37 -6.51 8.08
C CYS A 70 -9.60 -7.32 7.66
N THR A 71 -10.15 -7.00 6.47
CA THR A 71 -11.26 -7.78 5.90
C THR A 71 -10.79 -9.16 5.45
N GLY A 72 -11.67 -10.17 5.49
CA GLY A 72 -11.38 -11.52 4.97
C GLY A 72 -11.49 -11.64 3.46
N MET A 73 -11.74 -10.53 2.73
CA MET A 73 -12.05 -10.53 1.30
C MET A 73 -10.81 -10.55 0.39
N ASN A 74 -9.62 -10.23 0.91
CA ASN A 74 -8.35 -10.29 0.19
C ASN A 74 -7.25 -10.87 1.07
N PHE A 75 -6.09 -11.17 0.48
CA PHE A 75 -4.90 -11.70 1.15
C PHE A 75 -3.74 -10.66 1.23
N GLU A 76 -4.03 -9.39 0.96
CA GLU A 76 -3.10 -8.26 1.09
C GLU A 76 -2.97 -7.81 2.55
N ARG A 77 -2.64 -8.74 3.45
CA ARG A 77 -2.55 -8.55 4.90
C ARG A 77 -1.12 -8.72 5.36
N PRO A 78 -0.58 -7.83 6.22
CA PRO A 78 0.83 -7.85 6.61
C PRO A 78 1.29 -9.18 7.20
N ASP A 79 0.58 -9.69 8.22
CA ASP A 79 0.96 -10.91 8.90
C ASP A 79 0.66 -12.17 8.08
N PHE A 80 -0.36 -12.15 7.22
CA PHE A 80 -0.57 -13.21 6.25
C PHE A 80 0.60 -13.30 5.25
N LYS A 81 1.09 -12.17 4.74
CA LYS A 81 2.25 -12.12 3.85
C LYS A 81 3.51 -12.64 4.55
N ARG A 82 3.75 -12.21 5.79
CA ARG A 82 4.87 -12.69 6.62
C ARG A 82 4.81 -14.21 6.82
N MET A 83 3.63 -14.74 7.17
CA MET A 83 3.40 -16.19 7.26
C MET A 83 3.71 -16.91 5.93
N PHE A 84 3.30 -16.33 4.81
CA PHE A 84 3.51 -16.92 3.50
C PHE A 84 4.98 -16.91 3.06
N GLU A 85 5.75 -15.90 3.47
CA GLU A 85 7.21 -15.83 3.29
C GLU A 85 7.91 -16.90 4.16
N ASP A 86 7.47 -17.09 5.40
CA ASP A 86 7.98 -18.13 6.29
C ASP A 86 7.67 -19.54 5.77
N ILE A 87 6.55 -19.74 5.06
CA ILE A 87 6.25 -20.98 4.34
C ILE A 87 7.23 -21.18 3.18
N LYS A 88 7.45 -20.15 2.35
CA LYS A 88 8.37 -20.22 1.21
C LYS A 88 9.82 -20.52 1.63
N SER A 89 10.24 -19.99 2.76
CA SER A 89 11.57 -20.23 3.33
C SER A 89 11.69 -21.61 4.01
N GLY A 90 10.60 -22.36 4.13
CA GLY A 90 10.57 -23.64 4.85
C GLY A 90 10.63 -23.53 6.37
N ARG A 91 10.55 -22.32 6.94
CA ARG A 91 10.51 -22.09 8.40
C ARG A 91 9.29 -22.72 9.04
N ILE A 92 8.12 -22.63 8.38
CA ILE A 92 6.89 -23.30 8.76
C ILE A 92 6.35 -24.16 7.60
N ASN A 93 5.78 -25.31 7.93
CA ASN A 93 5.15 -26.23 7.00
C ASN A 93 3.77 -26.71 7.46
N CYS A 94 3.23 -26.07 8.50
CA CYS A 94 1.88 -26.31 9.02
C CYS A 94 1.23 -24.97 9.38
N ILE A 95 -0.05 -24.80 9.04
CA ILE A 95 -0.86 -23.64 9.40
C ILE A 95 -2.00 -24.11 10.28
N ILE A 96 -2.20 -23.43 11.41
CA ILE A 96 -3.30 -23.68 12.32
C ILE A 96 -4.17 -22.44 12.37
N VAL A 97 -5.48 -22.59 12.13
CA VAL A 97 -6.49 -21.54 12.25
C VAL A 97 -7.65 -22.03 13.13
N LYS A 98 -8.35 -21.12 13.80
CA LYS A 98 -9.55 -21.45 14.55
C LYS A 98 -10.60 -22.09 13.65
N ASP A 99 -10.92 -21.45 12.54
CA ASP A 99 -11.85 -21.89 11.51
C ASP A 99 -11.42 -21.33 10.15
N ILE A 100 -11.94 -21.87 9.06
CA ILE A 100 -11.55 -21.49 7.69
C ILE A 100 -11.85 -20.02 7.37
N SER A 101 -12.85 -19.41 8.04
CA SER A 101 -13.19 -18.01 7.83
C SER A 101 -12.09 -17.06 8.29
N ARG A 102 -11.20 -17.51 9.21
CA ARG A 102 -10.03 -16.73 9.66
C ARG A 102 -8.96 -16.67 8.58
N LEU A 103 -8.78 -17.73 7.81
CA LEU A 103 -7.91 -17.74 6.64
C LEU A 103 -8.43 -16.81 5.55
N GLY A 104 -9.69 -16.93 5.14
CA GLY A 104 -10.31 -16.07 4.15
C GLY A 104 -11.83 -16.27 4.07
N ARG A 105 -12.54 -15.20 3.62
CA ARG A 105 -13.99 -15.23 3.37
C ARG A 105 -14.34 -15.27 1.88
N HIS A 106 -13.37 -15.01 0.99
CA HIS A 106 -13.57 -15.06 -0.45
C HIS A 106 -13.37 -16.49 -0.96
N PHE A 107 -14.47 -17.16 -1.35
CA PHE A 107 -14.46 -18.57 -1.73
C PHE A 107 -13.34 -18.93 -2.71
N VAL A 108 -13.31 -18.29 -3.88
CA VAL A 108 -12.35 -18.63 -4.95
C VAL A 108 -10.89 -18.51 -4.52
N MET A 109 -10.55 -17.44 -3.81
CA MET A 109 -9.17 -17.22 -3.36
C MET A 109 -8.78 -18.21 -2.24
N THR A 110 -9.67 -18.42 -1.28
CA THR A 110 -9.41 -19.33 -0.15
C THR A 110 -9.31 -20.78 -0.62
N SER A 111 -10.20 -21.22 -1.52
CA SER A 111 -10.16 -22.54 -2.15
C SER A 111 -8.85 -22.77 -2.91
N ASN A 112 -8.39 -21.77 -3.68
CA ASN A 112 -7.10 -21.86 -4.39
C ASN A 112 -5.91 -22.07 -3.43
N PHE A 113 -5.91 -21.41 -2.27
CA PHE A 113 -4.88 -21.64 -1.25
C PHE A 113 -4.97 -23.06 -0.66
N VAL A 114 -6.16 -23.50 -0.29
CA VAL A 114 -6.39 -24.76 0.41
C VAL A 114 -6.22 -25.98 -0.51
N GLU A 115 -6.76 -25.90 -1.73
CA GLU A 115 -6.82 -27.05 -2.65
C GLU A 115 -5.59 -27.15 -3.57
N ARG A 116 -4.89 -26.03 -3.79
CA ARG A 116 -3.77 -26.01 -4.73
C ARG A 116 -2.46 -25.55 -4.08
N ILE A 117 -2.41 -24.29 -3.59
CA ILE A 117 -1.13 -23.67 -3.19
C ILE A 117 -0.51 -24.40 -1.99
N PHE A 118 -1.27 -24.64 -0.92
CA PHE A 118 -0.74 -25.32 0.26
C PHE A 118 -0.34 -26.77 -0.02
N PRO A 119 -1.12 -27.60 -0.73
CA PRO A 119 -0.70 -28.93 -1.13
C PRO A 119 0.56 -28.95 -2.02
N GLU A 120 0.64 -28.05 -3.03
CA GLU A 120 1.83 -27.93 -3.90
C GLU A 120 3.08 -27.55 -3.11
N MET A 121 2.95 -26.77 -2.03
CA MET A 121 4.05 -26.38 -1.15
C MET A 121 4.29 -27.37 0.01
N GLY A 122 3.54 -28.47 0.09
CA GLY A 122 3.64 -29.46 1.17
C GLY A 122 3.24 -28.94 2.55
N VAL A 123 2.35 -27.94 2.61
CA VAL A 123 1.87 -27.30 3.84
C VAL A 123 0.63 -27.99 4.35
N ARG A 124 0.66 -28.43 5.61
CA ARG A 124 -0.50 -28.97 6.35
C ARG A 124 -1.37 -27.84 6.83
N LEU A 125 -2.68 -27.90 6.56
CA LEU A 125 -3.66 -26.95 7.08
C LEU A 125 -4.58 -27.63 8.10
N ILE A 126 -4.71 -27.00 9.26
CA ILE A 126 -5.58 -27.45 10.36
C ILE A 126 -6.57 -26.33 10.69
N CYS A 127 -7.88 -26.63 10.59
CA CYS A 127 -8.97 -25.75 11.02
C CYS A 127 -9.65 -26.37 12.24
N VAL A 128 -9.31 -25.89 13.44
CA VAL A 128 -9.65 -26.55 14.70
C VAL A 128 -11.17 -26.73 14.90
N ASN A 129 -11.95 -25.66 14.75
CA ASN A 129 -13.40 -25.71 14.94
C ASN A 129 -14.14 -26.37 13.77
N ASP A 130 -13.51 -26.43 12.59
CA ASP A 130 -14.12 -27.08 11.44
C ASP A 130 -13.84 -28.60 11.43
N GLY A 131 -12.98 -29.08 12.33
CA GLY A 131 -12.53 -30.47 12.38
C GLY A 131 -11.82 -30.91 11.11
N TYR A 132 -11.11 -29.98 10.46
CA TYR A 132 -10.40 -30.24 9.20
C TYR A 132 -8.89 -30.29 9.42
N ASP A 133 -8.27 -31.33 8.93
CA ASP A 133 -6.83 -31.53 8.89
C ASP A 133 -6.45 -32.14 7.55
N SER A 134 -5.66 -31.41 6.76
CA SER A 134 -5.28 -31.84 5.41
C SER A 134 -4.37 -33.09 5.37
N SER A 135 -3.84 -33.54 6.51
CA SER A 135 -3.00 -34.75 6.59
C SER A 135 -3.77 -36.02 6.99
N GLU A 136 -5.05 -35.90 7.38
CA GLU A 136 -5.84 -37.08 7.79
C GLU A 136 -6.38 -37.85 6.58
N PRO A 137 -6.40 -39.21 6.63
CA PRO A 137 -6.91 -40.06 5.54
C PRO A 137 -8.39 -39.81 5.20
N ASN A 138 -9.16 -39.31 6.16
CA ASN A 138 -10.57 -38.95 5.99
C ASN A 138 -10.77 -37.48 5.54
N ALA A 139 -9.72 -36.78 5.19
CA ALA A 139 -9.83 -35.43 4.63
C ALA A 139 -10.71 -35.41 3.36
N ASP A 140 -10.79 -36.54 2.60
CA ASP A 140 -11.66 -36.67 1.44
C ASP A 140 -13.17 -36.61 1.79
N SER A 141 -13.61 -37.09 2.96
CA SER A 141 -15.01 -36.93 3.41
C SER A 141 -15.29 -35.52 3.91
N SER A 142 -14.28 -34.82 4.43
CA SER A 142 -14.32 -33.38 4.77
C SER A 142 -14.09 -32.51 3.53
N ALA A 143 -13.60 -33.08 2.43
CA ALA A 143 -13.35 -32.39 1.17
C ALA A 143 -14.61 -31.73 0.56
N LEU A 144 -15.80 -32.27 0.86
CA LEU A 144 -17.08 -31.66 0.46
C LEU A 144 -17.61 -30.66 1.48
N THR A 145 -17.35 -30.87 2.77
CA THR A 145 -17.89 -30.00 3.84
C THR A 145 -17.16 -28.67 3.95
N LEU A 146 -15.86 -28.64 3.75
CA LEU A 146 -15.05 -27.42 3.83
C LEU A 146 -15.36 -26.44 2.68
N PRO A 147 -15.36 -26.83 1.39
CA PRO A 147 -15.83 -25.96 0.29
C PRO A 147 -17.27 -25.48 0.48
N LEU A 148 -18.16 -26.33 0.97
CA LEU A 148 -19.55 -25.92 1.27
C LEU A 148 -19.61 -24.84 2.36
N LYS A 149 -18.85 -24.98 3.44
CA LYS A 149 -18.71 -23.94 4.48
C LYS A 149 -18.13 -22.64 3.91
N MET A 150 -17.13 -22.73 3.03
CA MET A 150 -16.56 -21.54 2.37
C MET A 150 -17.59 -20.81 1.50
N VAL A 151 -18.36 -21.55 0.70
CA VAL A 151 -19.46 -21.00 -0.12
C VAL A 151 -20.52 -20.35 0.78
N MET A 152 -20.91 -21.01 1.84
CA MET A 152 -21.88 -20.47 2.80
C MET A 152 -21.37 -19.18 3.45
N ASN A 153 -20.11 -19.12 3.85
CA ASN A 153 -19.51 -17.92 4.42
C ASN A 153 -19.52 -16.74 3.44
N ASP A 154 -19.18 -16.97 2.16
CA ASP A 154 -19.22 -15.94 1.09
C ASP A 154 -20.67 -15.50 0.82
N TYR A 155 -21.60 -16.44 0.80
CA TYR A 155 -23.03 -16.16 0.64
C TYR A 155 -23.59 -15.32 1.81
N TYR A 156 -23.27 -15.64 3.06
CA TYR A 156 -23.70 -14.87 4.22
C TYR A 156 -23.24 -13.40 4.16
N VAL A 157 -22.00 -13.16 3.80
CA VAL A 157 -21.49 -11.78 3.63
C VAL A 157 -22.28 -11.01 2.58
N LYS A 158 -22.61 -11.66 1.46
CA LYS A 158 -23.40 -11.06 0.38
C LYS A 158 -24.85 -10.82 0.81
N ASP A 159 -25.47 -11.79 1.47
CA ASP A 159 -26.85 -11.71 1.95
C ASP A 159 -27.01 -10.60 3.00
N ILE A 160 -26.13 -10.56 4.02
CA ILE A 160 -26.11 -9.48 5.03
C ILE A 160 -25.93 -8.12 4.34
N SER A 161 -24.98 -8.01 3.39
CA SER A 161 -24.76 -6.77 2.67
C SER A 161 -25.99 -6.34 1.86
N GLN A 162 -26.69 -7.27 1.22
CA GLN A 162 -27.91 -7.01 0.48
C GLN A 162 -29.06 -6.57 1.39
N LYS A 163 -29.29 -7.30 2.48
CA LYS A 163 -30.33 -6.99 3.48
C LYS A 163 -30.09 -5.64 4.14
N THR A 164 -28.85 -5.35 4.53
CA THR A 164 -28.47 -4.04 5.09
C THR A 164 -28.71 -2.91 4.09
N ARG A 165 -28.34 -3.10 2.82
CA ARG A 165 -28.64 -2.10 1.77
C ARG A 165 -30.12 -1.88 1.59
N SER A 166 -30.92 -2.96 1.47
CA SER A 166 -32.37 -2.85 1.34
C SER A 166 -33.00 -2.11 2.52
N SER A 167 -32.59 -2.41 3.74
CA SER A 167 -33.05 -1.71 4.95
C SER A 167 -32.67 -0.22 4.93
N ILE A 168 -31.42 0.10 4.56
CA ILE A 168 -30.97 1.49 4.45
C ILE A 168 -31.73 2.22 3.35
N HIS A 169 -31.96 1.58 2.19
CA HIS A 169 -32.75 2.16 1.10
C HIS A 169 -34.19 2.42 1.53
N ALA A 170 -34.84 1.46 2.19
CA ALA A 170 -36.18 1.65 2.71
C ALA A 170 -36.25 2.84 3.69
N LYS A 171 -35.29 2.97 4.60
CA LYS A 171 -35.20 4.12 5.52
C LYS A 171 -34.91 5.43 4.80
N MET A 172 -34.14 5.42 3.70
CA MET A 172 -33.93 6.60 2.85
C MET A 172 -35.20 6.97 2.11
N ASP A 173 -35.98 5.98 1.71
CA ASP A 173 -37.25 6.17 0.99
C ASP A 173 -38.34 6.74 1.89
N SER A 174 -38.39 6.29 3.16
CA SER A 174 -39.32 6.83 4.18
C SER A 174 -38.85 8.15 4.79
N GLY A 175 -37.64 8.63 4.48
CA GLY A 175 -37.06 9.82 5.13
C GLY A 175 -36.50 9.59 6.54
N GLU A 176 -36.56 8.35 7.03
CA GLU A 176 -36.11 7.98 8.40
C GLU A 176 -34.60 7.75 8.51
N TYR A 177 -33.88 7.74 7.40
CA TYR A 177 -32.45 7.51 7.43
C TYR A 177 -31.69 8.69 8.00
N LEU A 178 -31.06 8.49 9.16
CA LEU A 178 -30.16 9.45 9.79
C LEU A 178 -28.70 9.03 9.60
N PRO A 179 -27.85 9.84 8.94
CA PRO A 179 -26.44 9.51 8.75
C PRO A 179 -25.68 9.38 10.08
N SER A 180 -24.54 8.68 10.03
CA SER A 180 -23.64 8.59 11.20
C SER A 180 -23.12 9.97 11.60
N ALA A 181 -22.76 10.15 12.87
CA ALA A 181 -22.25 11.41 13.42
C ALA A 181 -21.10 12.02 12.59
N GLY A 182 -20.22 11.20 12.04
CA GLY A 182 -19.13 11.65 11.16
C GLY A 182 -19.57 12.20 9.79
N SER A 183 -20.82 12.00 9.40
CA SER A 183 -21.36 12.45 8.10
C SER A 183 -22.29 13.66 8.21
N ILE A 184 -22.55 14.13 9.43
CA ILE A 184 -23.41 15.32 9.65
C ILE A 184 -22.68 16.58 9.18
N PRO A 185 -23.37 17.51 8.48
CA PRO A 185 -22.79 18.78 8.07
C PRO A 185 -22.32 19.62 9.27
N TYR A 186 -21.25 20.38 9.09
CA TYR A 186 -20.77 21.33 10.09
C TYR A 186 -21.83 22.40 10.34
N GLY A 187 -22.06 22.78 11.58
CA GLY A 187 -23.18 23.66 11.97
C GLY A 187 -24.40 22.90 12.48
N TYR A 188 -24.36 21.56 12.41
CA TYR A 188 -25.42 20.68 12.93
C TYR A 188 -24.86 19.60 13.83
N ILE A 189 -25.70 19.12 14.75
CA ILE A 189 -25.53 17.93 15.56
C ILE A 189 -26.63 16.93 15.27
N ARG A 190 -26.40 15.67 15.62
CA ARG A 190 -27.37 14.59 15.48
C ARG A 190 -28.43 14.69 16.56
N ASP A 191 -29.68 14.67 16.17
CA ASP A 191 -30.83 14.47 17.06
C ASP A 191 -31.43 13.09 16.79
N PRO A 192 -31.06 12.08 17.59
CA PRO A 192 -31.58 10.72 17.41
C PRO A 192 -33.02 10.56 17.88
N GLU A 193 -33.52 11.41 18.78
CA GLU A 193 -34.89 11.33 19.32
C GLU A 193 -35.91 11.73 18.25
N ASN A 194 -35.66 12.82 17.55
CA ASN A 194 -36.52 13.30 16.46
C ASN A 194 -36.07 12.80 15.07
N ASN A 195 -35.04 11.98 15.02
CA ASN A 195 -34.45 11.43 13.79
C ASN A 195 -34.07 12.49 12.75
N THR A 196 -33.52 13.60 13.21
CA THR A 196 -33.18 14.76 12.39
C THR A 196 -31.83 15.37 12.76
N PHE A 197 -31.52 16.54 12.20
CA PHE A 197 -30.40 17.38 12.60
C PHE A 197 -30.92 18.54 13.44
N GLN A 198 -30.19 18.85 14.52
CA GLN A 198 -30.39 20.04 15.33
C GLN A 198 -29.28 21.04 15.05
N VAL A 199 -29.58 22.32 15.14
CA VAL A 199 -28.60 23.39 14.99
C VAL A 199 -27.57 23.33 16.11
N ASP A 200 -26.30 23.36 15.76
CA ASP A 200 -25.18 23.42 16.69
C ASP A 200 -24.85 24.92 16.98
N GLU A 201 -25.19 25.39 18.15
CA GLU A 201 -24.98 26.78 18.54
C GLU A 201 -23.54 27.24 18.47
N GLU A 202 -22.57 26.33 18.65
CA GLU A 202 -21.14 26.63 18.59
C GLU A 202 -20.67 26.84 17.15
N THR A 203 -21.12 26.03 16.20
CA THR A 203 -20.58 26.01 14.84
C THR A 203 -21.49 26.62 13.78
N ALA A 204 -22.78 26.77 14.05
CA ALA A 204 -23.75 27.39 13.14
C ALA A 204 -23.42 28.84 12.75
N PRO A 205 -23.00 29.74 13.67
CA PRO A 205 -22.61 31.11 13.33
C PRO A 205 -21.45 31.15 12.32
N VAL A 206 -20.53 30.20 12.40
CA VAL A 206 -19.39 30.10 11.46
C VAL A 206 -19.87 29.78 10.05
N VAL A 207 -20.88 28.92 9.92
CA VAL A 207 -21.49 28.63 8.61
C VAL A 207 -22.12 29.85 8.01
N LEU A 208 -22.94 30.57 8.77
CA LEU A 208 -23.56 31.81 8.31
C LEU A 208 -22.52 32.84 7.86
N ARG A 209 -21.45 32.98 8.63
CA ARG A 209 -20.34 33.89 8.29
C ARG A 209 -19.65 33.46 6.97
N ILE A 210 -19.42 32.17 6.76
CA ILE A 210 -18.85 31.66 5.50
C ILE A 210 -19.72 32.02 4.30
N PHE A 211 -21.07 31.89 4.41
CA PHE A 211 -21.99 32.26 3.35
C PHE A 211 -22.00 33.78 3.10
N GLN A 212 -21.96 34.58 4.17
CA GLN A 212 -21.88 36.04 4.06
C GLN A 212 -20.61 36.49 3.34
N MET A 213 -19.45 36.04 3.82
CA MET A 213 -18.15 36.34 3.20
C MET A 213 -18.14 35.93 1.72
N ARG A 214 -18.76 34.78 1.40
CA ARG A 214 -18.83 34.33 0.03
C ARG A 214 -19.77 35.21 -0.82
N ALA A 215 -20.87 35.67 -0.27
CA ALA A 215 -21.74 36.64 -0.91
C ALA A 215 -21.01 37.97 -1.18
N ASP A 216 -20.12 38.38 -0.28
CA ASP A 216 -19.24 39.55 -0.42
C ASP A 216 -18.05 39.27 -1.39
N ARG A 217 -18.10 38.15 -2.15
CA ARG A 217 -17.10 37.72 -3.14
C ARG A 217 -15.71 37.46 -2.58
N VAL A 218 -15.56 37.24 -1.27
CA VAL A 218 -14.29 36.79 -0.70
C VAL A 218 -13.92 35.44 -1.26
N SER A 219 -12.67 35.30 -1.69
CA SER A 219 -12.18 34.03 -2.26
C SER A 219 -12.16 32.91 -1.21
N PHE A 220 -12.30 31.65 -1.64
CA PHE A 220 -12.22 30.51 -0.71
C PHE A 220 -10.92 30.48 0.11
N ASN A 221 -9.79 30.90 -0.47
CA ASN A 221 -8.52 31.05 0.25
C ASN A 221 -8.60 32.18 1.30
N GLY A 222 -9.26 33.30 0.97
CA GLY A 222 -9.45 34.43 1.89
C GLY A 222 -10.27 34.01 3.11
N ILE A 223 -11.41 33.33 2.88
CA ILE A 223 -12.26 32.78 3.95
C ILE A 223 -11.47 31.84 4.85
N CYS A 224 -10.75 30.88 4.27
CA CYS A 224 -9.91 29.94 5.05
C CYS A 224 -8.86 30.67 5.87
N ARG A 225 -8.22 31.69 5.28
CA ARG A 225 -7.16 32.46 5.95
C ARG A 225 -7.71 33.18 7.19
N GLU A 226 -8.86 33.79 7.07
CA GLU A 226 -9.51 34.54 8.17
C GLU A 226 -9.90 33.56 9.29
N LEU A 227 -10.61 32.49 8.98
CA LEU A 227 -11.01 31.47 9.97
C LEU A 227 -9.82 30.80 10.65
N ASN A 228 -8.72 30.56 9.92
CA ASN A 228 -7.51 29.98 10.49
C ASN A 228 -6.73 30.96 11.37
N LEU A 229 -6.68 32.24 11.00
CA LEU A 229 -6.04 33.29 11.81
C LEU A 229 -6.77 33.50 13.14
N GLU A 230 -8.08 33.40 13.14
CA GLU A 230 -8.93 33.50 14.35
C GLU A 230 -8.90 32.19 15.18
N GLY A 231 -8.29 31.13 14.67
CA GLY A 231 -8.20 29.85 15.35
C GLY A 231 -9.51 29.05 15.39
N ILE A 232 -10.50 29.42 14.56
CA ILE A 232 -11.79 28.73 14.50
C ILE A 232 -11.60 27.29 14.03
N PRO A 233 -12.07 26.27 14.79
CA PRO A 233 -11.85 24.89 14.44
C PRO A 233 -12.60 24.47 13.18
N CYS A 234 -11.91 23.80 12.25
CA CYS A 234 -12.53 23.27 11.05
C CYS A 234 -13.36 21.99 11.34
N PRO A 235 -14.22 21.53 10.40
CA PRO A 235 -15.05 20.34 10.61
C PRO A 235 -14.29 19.08 11.03
N GLY A 236 -13.07 18.89 10.54
CA GLY A 236 -12.23 17.77 10.94
C GLY A 236 -11.77 17.86 12.39
N LYS A 237 -11.34 19.05 12.80
CA LYS A 237 -10.84 19.32 14.15
C LYS A 237 -11.96 19.19 15.19
N ILE A 238 -13.13 19.78 14.95
CA ILE A 238 -14.30 19.65 15.83
C ILE A 238 -14.72 18.19 16.03
N ARG A 239 -14.70 17.39 14.96
CA ARG A 239 -15.02 15.96 15.08
C ARG A 239 -13.99 15.19 15.89
N TYR A 240 -12.73 15.57 15.82
CA TYR A 240 -11.67 15.00 16.65
C TYR A 240 -11.84 15.41 18.11
N GLU A 241 -12.05 16.68 18.40
CA GLU A 241 -12.26 17.21 19.75
C GLU A 241 -13.53 16.63 20.43
N ARG A 242 -14.58 16.37 19.66
CA ARG A 242 -15.83 15.73 20.13
C ARG A 242 -15.78 14.20 20.14
N GLY A 243 -14.61 13.59 19.87
CA GLY A 243 -14.45 12.12 19.88
C GLY A 243 -15.17 11.37 18.78
N VAL A 244 -15.70 12.06 17.75
CA VAL A 244 -16.35 11.44 16.59
C VAL A 244 -15.36 10.72 15.68
N THR A 245 -14.09 11.12 15.69
CA THR A 245 -13.00 10.49 14.97
C THR A 245 -11.73 10.48 15.81
N MET A 246 -11.02 9.36 15.82
CA MET A 246 -9.74 9.20 16.54
C MET A 246 -8.52 9.40 15.64
N ALA A 247 -8.70 9.77 14.37
CA ALA A 247 -7.60 9.91 13.43
C ALA A 247 -6.75 11.15 13.75
N GLU A 248 -5.53 10.96 14.20
CA GLU A 248 -4.58 12.02 14.63
C GLU A 248 -4.37 13.13 13.59
N LYS A 249 -4.50 12.82 12.31
CA LYS A 249 -4.42 13.81 11.22
C LYS A 249 -5.41 14.97 11.34
N TYR A 250 -6.48 14.81 12.11
CA TYR A 250 -7.49 15.84 12.33
C TYR A 250 -7.24 16.71 13.56
N LYS A 251 -6.35 16.29 14.46
CA LYS A 251 -6.00 17.02 15.69
C LYS A 251 -5.62 18.48 15.40
N ASP A 252 -4.79 18.68 14.39
CA ASP A 252 -4.31 20.00 13.99
C ASP A 252 -4.81 20.42 12.62
N ALA A 253 -5.95 19.90 12.19
CA ALA A 253 -6.52 20.23 10.89
C ALA A 253 -6.91 21.71 10.80
N LEU A 254 -6.69 22.30 9.63
CA LEU A 254 -7.02 23.68 9.31
C LEU A 254 -8.16 23.74 8.29
N TRP A 255 -8.79 24.90 8.20
CA TRP A 255 -9.68 25.21 7.09
C TRP A 255 -8.92 25.20 5.77
N ILE A 256 -9.44 24.48 4.80
CA ILE A 256 -8.92 24.41 3.44
C ILE A 256 -10.00 24.81 2.43
N PRO A 257 -9.63 25.39 1.27
CA PRO A 257 -10.60 25.88 0.28
C PRO A 257 -11.61 24.85 -0.19
N GLY A 258 -11.20 23.56 -0.25
CA GLY A 258 -12.08 22.46 -0.59
C GLY A 258 -13.20 22.22 0.42
N THR A 259 -12.93 22.43 1.72
CA THR A 259 -13.94 22.31 2.78
C THR A 259 -14.95 23.46 2.71
N VAL A 260 -14.47 24.69 2.59
CA VAL A 260 -15.37 25.88 2.45
C VAL A 260 -16.23 25.77 1.20
N ARG A 261 -15.65 25.33 0.07
CA ARG A 261 -16.42 25.10 -1.16
C ARG A 261 -17.52 24.07 -0.97
N LYS A 262 -17.22 22.94 -0.30
CA LYS A 262 -18.25 21.91 -0.01
C LYS A 262 -19.37 22.48 0.86
N ILE A 263 -19.06 23.26 1.88
CA ILE A 263 -20.04 23.91 2.74
C ILE A 263 -20.94 24.81 1.90
N THR A 264 -20.38 25.70 1.08
CA THR A 264 -21.17 26.64 0.28
C THR A 264 -21.99 25.99 -0.84
N GLN A 265 -21.77 24.71 -1.15
CA GLN A 265 -22.49 23.95 -2.18
C GLN A 265 -23.45 22.90 -1.60
N ASP A 266 -23.49 22.72 -0.28
CA ASP A 266 -24.32 21.67 0.32
C ASP A 266 -25.72 22.20 0.62
N SER A 267 -26.72 21.63 -0.05
CA SER A 267 -28.14 21.95 0.14
C SER A 267 -28.68 21.61 1.54
N ALA A 268 -27.90 20.90 2.35
CA ALA A 268 -28.25 20.66 3.74
C ALA A 268 -28.43 21.98 4.53
N TYR A 269 -27.73 23.05 4.15
CA TYR A 269 -27.85 24.34 4.84
C TYR A 269 -29.15 25.10 4.60
N ILE A 270 -29.91 24.69 3.58
CA ILE A 270 -31.30 25.18 3.34
C ILE A 270 -32.36 24.16 3.81
N GLY A 271 -31.97 23.19 4.66
CA GLY A 271 -32.88 22.20 5.23
C GLY A 271 -33.12 20.96 4.40
N PHE A 272 -32.41 20.79 3.29
CA PHE A 272 -32.57 19.62 2.42
C PHE A 272 -31.66 18.48 2.84
N ARG A 273 -32.21 17.26 2.89
CA ARG A 273 -31.43 16.05 3.12
C ARG A 273 -31.28 15.27 1.81
N VAL A 274 -30.04 15.14 1.33
CA VAL A 274 -29.77 14.48 0.06
C VAL A 274 -29.10 13.13 0.30
N HIS A 275 -29.75 12.07 -0.17
CA HIS A 275 -29.27 10.69 -0.11
C HIS A 275 -28.87 10.17 -1.50
N GLY A 276 -28.06 9.12 -1.52
CA GLY A 276 -27.72 8.42 -2.76
C GLY A 276 -26.66 9.09 -3.62
N LYS A 277 -25.95 10.13 -3.14
CA LYS A 277 -24.89 10.84 -3.89
C LYS A 277 -23.77 9.91 -4.42
N ALA A 278 -23.56 8.76 -3.77
CA ALA A 278 -22.56 7.78 -4.19
C ALA A 278 -22.99 6.36 -3.81
N MET A 279 -22.56 5.38 -4.60
CA MET A 279 -22.77 3.97 -4.28
C MET A 279 -21.49 3.15 -4.46
N ARG A 280 -21.42 2.03 -3.72
CA ARG A 280 -20.45 0.95 -3.97
C ARG A 280 -21.17 -0.17 -4.72
N SER A 281 -20.67 -0.55 -5.89
CA SER A 281 -21.27 -1.64 -6.69
C SER A 281 -21.10 -3.00 -6.03
N LYS A 282 -19.95 -3.23 -5.37
CA LYS A 282 -19.63 -4.48 -4.63
C LYS A 282 -18.86 -4.15 -3.36
N VAL A 283 -18.88 -5.07 -2.40
CA VAL A 283 -18.05 -4.99 -1.19
C VAL A 283 -16.57 -4.96 -1.61
N GLY A 284 -15.82 -4.00 -1.05
CA GLY A 284 -14.38 -3.84 -1.35
C GLY A 284 -14.04 -2.96 -2.55
N LEU A 285 -15.03 -2.54 -3.38
CA LEU A 285 -14.79 -1.61 -4.48
C LEU A 285 -14.93 -0.14 -4.03
N ASP A 286 -14.31 0.76 -4.81
CA ASP A 286 -14.40 2.19 -4.58
C ASP A 286 -15.82 2.72 -4.75
N LYS A 287 -16.13 3.78 -4.01
CA LYS A 287 -17.39 4.50 -4.16
C LYS A 287 -17.39 5.25 -5.49
N LYS A 288 -18.43 5.03 -6.31
CA LYS A 288 -18.70 5.81 -7.52
C LYS A 288 -19.79 6.84 -7.24
N ARG A 289 -19.57 8.08 -7.71
CA ARG A 289 -20.60 9.14 -7.64
C ARG A 289 -21.74 8.78 -8.61
N ARG A 290 -22.98 8.95 -8.14
CA ARG A 290 -24.17 8.83 -8.99
C ARG A 290 -24.49 10.15 -9.68
N PRO A 291 -25.14 10.12 -10.85
CA PRO A 291 -25.75 11.29 -11.45
C PRO A 291 -26.73 11.97 -10.50
N GLU A 292 -26.93 13.27 -10.67
CA GLU A 292 -27.73 14.07 -9.74
C GLU A 292 -29.24 13.79 -9.84
N ASP A 293 -29.72 13.33 -10.97
CA ASP A 293 -31.08 12.84 -11.23
C ASP A 293 -31.44 11.55 -10.45
N GLU A 294 -30.44 10.79 -10.04
CA GLU A 294 -30.63 9.60 -9.18
C GLU A 294 -30.58 9.92 -7.66
N TRP A 295 -30.36 11.17 -7.30
CA TRP A 295 -30.30 11.54 -5.89
C TRP A 295 -31.69 11.64 -5.29
N LYS A 296 -31.84 11.19 -4.05
CA LYS A 296 -33.05 11.40 -3.26
C LYS A 296 -32.91 12.65 -2.44
N ILE A 297 -33.77 13.62 -2.71
CA ILE A 297 -33.82 14.90 -2.01
C ILE A 297 -35.08 14.92 -1.15
N ILE A 298 -34.92 15.16 0.14
CA ILE A 298 -36.00 15.37 1.09
C ILE A 298 -35.92 16.81 1.53
N GLU A 299 -36.94 17.58 1.17
CA GLU A 299 -37.05 19.01 1.52
C GLU A 299 -37.54 19.15 2.96
N ASN A 300 -37.15 20.23 3.62
CA ASN A 300 -37.52 20.54 4.99
C ASN A 300 -37.27 19.41 6.01
N ALA A 301 -36.21 18.64 5.79
CA ALA A 301 -35.85 17.51 6.64
C ALA A 301 -35.24 17.91 7.99
N HIS A 302 -34.81 19.14 8.14
CA HIS A 302 -34.24 19.74 9.36
C HIS A 302 -34.27 21.28 9.27
N PRO A 303 -34.08 22.01 10.38
CA PRO A 303 -34.04 23.47 10.36
C PRO A 303 -32.99 24.02 9.42
N ALA A 304 -33.36 24.94 8.55
CA ALA A 304 -32.41 25.61 7.65
C ALA A 304 -31.52 26.59 8.45
N LEU A 305 -30.22 26.56 8.22
CA LEU A 305 -29.25 27.51 8.78
C LEU A 305 -29.12 28.77 7.93
N VAL A 306 -29.22 28.61 6.62
CA VAL A 306 -28.99 29.68 5.65
C VAL A 306 -30.30 29.99 4.93
N PRO A 307 -30.70 31.28 4.83
CA PRO A 307 -31.83 31.64 4.00
C PRO A 307 -31.62 31.22 2.55
N GLU A 308 -32.64 30.65 1.91
CA GLU A 308 -32.59 30.16 0.54
C GLU A 308 -32.08 31.22 -0.45
N LYS A 309 -32.58 32.47 -0.31
CA LYS A 309 -32.13 33.61 -1.13
C LYS A 309 -30.62 33.85 -1.06
N LEU A 310 -30.02 33.70 0.13
CA LEU A 310 -28.57 33.84 0.31
C LEU A 310 -27.83 32.68 -0.29
N PHE A 311 -28.34 31.45 -0.12
CA PHE A 311 -27.77 30.26 -0.72
C PHE A 311 -27.73 30.38 -2.25
N ASP A 312 -28.84 30.71 -2.88
CA ASP A 312 -28.94 30.85 -4.33
C ASP A 312 -28.03 31.97 -4.88
N TYR A 313 -27.92 33.06 -4.15
CA TYR A 313 -27.00 34.12 -4.52
C TYR A 313 -25.53 33.60 -4.49
N VAL A 314 -25.16 32.88 -3.46
CA VAL A 314 -23.81 32.27 -3.35
C VAL A 314 -23.57 31.25 -4.46
N GLN A 315 -24.58 30.44 -4.85
CA GLN A 315 -24.43 29.52 -6.00
C GLN A 315 -24.14 30.30 -7.29
N ARG A 316 -24.84 31.41 -7.54
CA ARG A 316 -24.57 32.29 -8.70
C ARG A 316 -23.15 32.85 -8.67
N VAL A 317 -22.69 33.35 -7.52
CA VAL A 317 -21.30 33.84 -7.35
C VAL A 317 -20.29 32.73 -7.64
N ASN A 318 -20.53 31.52 -7.12
CA ASN A 318 -19.66 30.37 -7.34
C ASN A 318 -19.60 29.97 -8.83
N PHE A 319 -20.75 29.98 -9.51
CA PHE A 319 -20.84 29.67 -10.94
C PHE A 319 -20.13 30.73 -11.79
N GLU A 320 -20.37 32.02 -11.55
CA GLU A 320 -19.70 33.11 -12.27
C GLU A 320 -18.17 33.03 -12.15
N GLU A 321 -17.65 32.72 -10.96
CA GLU A 321 -16.20 32.58 -10.77
C GLU A 321 -15.65 31.34 -11.44
N LEU A 322 -16.41 30.24 -11.47
CA LEU A 322 -16.01 29.02 -12.18
C LEU A 322 -15.92 29.28 -13.68
N GLU A 323 -16.90 29.97 -14.27
CA GLU A 323 -16.90 30.32 -15.69
C GLU A 323 -15.75 31.27 -16.03
N LYS A 324 -15.53 32.31 -15.24
CA LYS A 324 -14.35 33.20 -15.40
C LYS A 324 -13.04 32.39 -15.39
N ARG A 325 -12.95 31.41 -14.51
CA ARG A 325 -11.76 30.55 -14.42
C ARG A 325 -11.63 29.63 -15.64
N LYS A 326 -12.72 29.05 -16.16
CA LYS A 326 -12.70 28.23 -17.37
C LYS A 326 -12.24 29.05 -18.57
N HIS A 327 -12.81 30.23 -18.79
CA HIS A 327 -12.40 31.14 -19.85
C HIS A 327 -10.92 31.54 -19.75
N TYR A 328 -10.44 31.80 -18.53
CA TYR A 328 -9.05 32.11 -18.29
C TYR A 328 -8.13 30.91 -18.64
N VAL A 329 -8.49 29.70 -18.26
CA VAL A 329 -7.75 28.47 -18.56
C VAL A 329 -7.74 28.19 -20.06
N GLN A 330 -8.89 28.28 -20.75
CA GLN A 330 -8.98 28.07 -22.18
C GLN A 330 -8.13 29.06 -22.98
N ARG A 331 -8.19 30.35 -22.61
CA ARG A 331 -7.38 31.39 -23.26
C ARG A 331 -5.88 31.17 -23.09
N ASN A 332 -5.44 30.62 -21.97
CA ASN A 332 -4.02 30.43 -21.65
C ASN A 332 -3.48 29.05 -22.09
N SER A 333 -4.35 28.06 -22.33
CA SER A 333 -3.91 26.76 -22.85
C SER A 333 -3.55 26.80 -24.34
N ALA A 334 -3.93 27.87 -25.05
CA ALA A 334 -3.54 28.09 -26.45
C ALA A 334 -2.12 28.66 -26.61
N GLU A 335 -1.49 29.19 -25.55
CA GLU A 335 -0.12 29.68 -25.56
C GLU A 335 0.83 28.54 -25.18
N GLU A 336 1.62 28.02 -26.12
CA GLU A 336 2.64 26.97 -25.91
C GLU A 336 3.68 27.33 -24.83
N ASP A 337 3.92 28.61 -24.60
CA ASP A 337 4.85 29.13 -23.57
C ASP A 337 4.37 28.97 -22.11
N TYR A 338 3.12 28.51 -21.90
CA TYR A 338 2.55 28.35 -20.56
C TYR A 338 2.41 26.89 -20.15
N ARG A 339 3.49 26.16 -20.14
CA ARG A 339 3.51 24.79 -19.57
C ARG A 339 4.02 24.82 -18.13
N ASP A 340 3.19 24.36 -17.18
CA ASP A 340 3.61 24.04 -15.82
C ASP A 340 4.50 22.77 -15.84
N LEU A 341 5.81 22.99 -16.03
CA LEU A 341 6.80 21.92 -16.22
C LEU A 341 6.94 21.03 -14.97
N PHE A 342 6.79 21.62 -13.78
CA PHE A 342 7.06 20.94 -12.52
C PHE A 342 5.79 20.58 -11.74
N ARG A 343 4.68 20.45 -12.44
CA ARG A 343 3.38 20.11 -11.84
C ARG A 343 3.45 18.82 -11.03
N GLY A 344 3.16 18.91 -9.72
CA GLY A 344 3.16 17.79 -8.80
C GLY A 344 4.53 17.42 -8.24
N LEU A 345 5.62 18.13 -8.61
CA LEU A 345 6.98 17.86 -8.17
C LEU A 345 7.50 18.86 -7.12
N VAL A 346 6.90 20.06 -7.01
CA VAL A 346 7.43 21.15 -6.16
C VAL A 346 6.75 21.14 -4.80
N TYR A 347 7.52 20.99 -3.74
CA TYR A 347 7.07 20.94 -2.36
C TYR A 347 7.72 22.03 -1.52
N CYS A 348 6.98 22.53 -0.53
CA CYS A 348 7.54 23.40 0.49
C CYS A 348 8.39 22.57 1.46
N ALA A 349 9.64 22.94 1.69
CA ALA A 349 10.53 22.23 2.61
C ALA A 349 10.06 22.33 4.08
N ASP A 350 9.46 23.48 4.44
CA ASP A 350 9.09 23.77 5.84
C ASP A 350 7.81 23.02 6.26
N CYS A 351 6.75 23.04 5.43
CA CYS A 351 5.47 22.42 5.76
C CYS A 351 5.14 21.15 4.96
N ARG A 352 6.01 20.73 4.06
CA ARG A 352 5.87 19.53 3.20
C ARG A 352 4.64 19.52 2.29
N SER A 353 3.92 20.64 2.17
CA SER A 353 2.78 20.73 1.26
C SER A 353 3.23 20.94 -0.18
N LEU A 354 2.45 20.39 -1.12
CA LEU A 354 2.63 20.65 -2.54
C LEU A 354 2.46 22.15 -2.81
N MET A 355 3.37 22.74 -3.57
CA MET A 355 3.26 24.13 -4.01
C MET A 355 2.44 24.20 -5.30
N SER A 356 1.63 25.23 -5.42
CA SER A 356 0.78 25.44 -6.60
C SER A 356 1.38 26.48 -7.52
N ALA A 357 1.34 26.17 -8.82
CA ALA A 357 1.70 27.12 -9.85
C ALA A 357 0.67 28.26 -9.91
N SER A 358 1.13 29.49 -9.93
CA SER A 358 0.36 30.71 -10.18
C SER A 358 1.01 31.55 -11.28
N LYS A 359 0.15 32.15 -12.12
CA LYS A 359 0.59 33.05 -13.19
C LYS A 359 0.77 34.44 -12.62
N GLY A 360 1.95 35.02 -12.76
CA GLY A 360 2.18 36.43 -12.47
C GLY A 360 1.44 37.29 -13.49
N CYS A 361 0.66 38.29 -13.02
CA CYS A 361 0.09 39.28 -13.92
C CYS A 361 1.21 40.09 -14.57
N ALA A 362 1.31 40.04 -15.89
CA ALA A 362 2.02 41.05 -16.64
C ALA A 362 1.35 42.40 -16.38
N ARG A 363 2.12 43.46 -16.08
CA ARG A 363 1.57 44.81 -16.03
C ARG A 363 0.93 45.13 -17.38
N VAL A 364 -0.30 45.66 -17.37
CA VAL A 364 -0.97 46.08 -18.60
C VAL A 364 -0.06 47.00 -19.38
N GLY A 365 0.30 46.65 -20.61
CA GLY A 365 1.23 47.41 -21.48
C GLY A 365 2.70 46.97 -21.44
N ALA A 366 3.11 46.01 -20.64
CA ALA A 366 4.46 45.47 -20.68
C ALA A 366 4.52 44.22 -21.58
N ASN A 367 5.41 44.25 -22.56
CA ASN A 367 5.72 43.13 -23.47
C ASN A 367 6.54 42.03 -22.76
N THR A 368 6.25 41.78 -21.46
CA THR A 368 6.92 40.76 -20.67
C THR A 368 6.12 39.48 -20.67
N PRO A 369 6.74 38.33 -20.98
CA PRO A 369 6.04 37.06 -20.97
C PRO A 369 5.49 36.74 -19.56
N SER A 370 4.34 36.08 -19.53
CA SER A 370 3.72 35.61 -18.26
C SER A 370 4.67 34.68 -17.54
N ARG A 371 5.01 34.98 -16.29
CA ARG A 371 5.91 34.16 -15.48
C ARG A 371 5.12 33.23 -14.57
N ILE A 372 5.56 31.98 -14.49
CA ILE A 372 4.99 31.00 -13.56
C ILE A 372 5.75 31.07 -12.24
N PHE A 373 5.00 31.11 -11.13
CA PHE A 373 5.51 31.08 -9.77
C PHE A 373 4.91 29.89 -9.04
N TYR A 374 5.68 29.25 -8.21
CA TYR A 374 5.21 28.24 -7.28
C TYR A 374 5.12 28.86 -5.88
N ASP A 375 3.91 28.83 -5.30
CA ASP A 375 3.61 29.38 -3.98
C ASP A 375 3.24 28.26 -3.01
N CYS A 376 3.62 28.42 -1.74
CA CYS A 376 3.23 27.48 -0.70
C CYS A 376 1.71 27.51 -0.45
N ASN A 377 1.02 26.39 -0.65
CA ASN A 377 -0.43 26.29 -0.45
C ASN A 377 -0.83 26.52 1.00
N THR A 378 -0.07 25.99 1.96
CA THR A 378 -0.35 26.18 3.39
C THR A 378 -0.33 27.66 3.72
N TYR A 379 0.69 28.41 3.29
CA TYR A 379 0.73 29.84 3.51
C TYR A 379 -0.46 30.58 2.88
N ARG A 380 -0.93 30.18 1.70
CA ARG A 380 -2.06 30.82 1.01
C ARG A 380 -3.35 30.80 1.82
N TYR A 381 -3.64 29.71 2.53
CA TYR A 381 -4.88 29.58 3.29
C TYR A 381 -4.72 29.67 4.82
N SER A 382 -3.51 29.62 5.36
CA SER A 382 -3.26 29.76 6.80
C SER A 382 -2.47 31.02 7.19
N GLY A 383 -1.91 31.75 6.20
CA GLY A 383 -1.03 32.86 6.48
C GLY A 383 0.23 32.42 7.23
N HIS A 384 0.72 33.27 8.13
CA HIS A 384 1.93 33.02 8.92
C HIS A 384 1.76 32.00 10.05
N THR A 385 0.57 31.46 10.28
CA THR A 385 0.31 30.55 11.41
C THR A 385 1.04 29.23 11.31
N ARG A 386 1.28 28.74 10.08
CA ARG A 386 1.93 27.43 9.87
C ARG A 386 3.07 27.43 8.86
N CYS A 387 3.23 28.47 8.06
CA CYS A 387 4.31 28.53 7.08
C CYS A 387 4.67 29.98 6.79
N THR A 388 5.89 30.21 6.29
CA THR A 388 6.36 31.51 5.89
C THR A 388 6.01 31.82 4.43
N SER A 389 5.98 33.11 4.05
CA SER A 389 5.78 33.52 2.66
C SER A 389 7.03 33.28 1.86
N HIS A 390 6.98 32.30 0.99
CA HIS A 390 8.05 32.09 0.00
C HIS A 390 7.46 31.59 -1.31
N TYR A 391 8.13 31.98 -2.38
CA TYR A 391 7.78 31.60 -3.73
C TYR A 391 9.06 31.45 -4.58
N VAL A 392 8.95 30.70 -5.65
CA VAL A 392 10.05 30.49 -6.59
C VAL A 392 9.52 30.55 -8.02
N ARG A 393 10.30 31.09 -8.94
CA ARG A 393 9.95 31.16 -10.37
C ARG A 393 10.27 29.85 -11.06
N GLN A 394 9.46 29.47 -12.06
CA GLN A 394 9.70 28.27 -12.85
C GLN A 394 11.08 28.29 -13.52
N GLU A 395 11.49 29.45 -14.04
CA GLU A 395 12.81 29.61 -14.70
C GLU A 395 13.96 29.33 -13.72
N GLN A 396 13.82 29.74 -12.45
CA GLN A 396 14.83 29.48 -11.43
C GLN A 396 14.93 28.00 -11.13
N ILE A 397 13.78 27.32 -10.96
CA ILE A 397 13.76 25.86 -10.76
C ILE A 397 14.39 25.17 -11.98
N TYR A 398 14.00 25.59 -13.19
CA TYR A 398 14.51 25.00 -14.43
C TYR A 398 16.01 25.11 -14.54
N ALA A 399 16.57 26.29 -14.24
CA ALA A 399 18.02 26.51 -14.29
C ALA A 399 18.79 25.63 -13.29
N VAL A 400 18.27 25.52 -12.06
CA VAL A 400 18.87 24.67 -11.01
C VAL A 400 18.76 23.19 -11.37
N VAL A 401 17.58 22.74 -11.83
CA VAL A 401 17.35 21.36 -12.24
C VAL A 401 18.23 20.99 -13.44
N LYS A 402 18.28 21.85 -14.47
CA LYS A 402 19.14 21.61 -15.64
C LYS A 402 20.59 21.48 -15.22
N ASN A 403 21.10 22.42 -14.42
CA ASN A 403 22.47 22.35 -13.92
C ASN A 403 22.73 21.07 -13.10
N ALA A 404 21.80 20.67 -12.25
CA ALA A 404 21.93 19.44 -11.48
C ALA A 404 21.95 18.19 -12.37
N ILE A 405 21.13 18.13 -13.42
CA ILE A 405 21.13 17.04 -14.39
C ILE A 405 22.45 17.04 -15.18
N ASP A 406 22.91 18.21 -15.65
CA ASP A 406 24.17 18.34 -16.37
C ASP A 406 25.37 17.89 -15.52
N GLN A 407 25.38 18.21 -14.22
CA GLN A 407 26.37 17.69 -13.28
C GLN A 407 26.30 16.18 -13.12
N GLN A 408 25.09 15.62 -12.94
CA GLN A 408 24.91 14.17 -12.85
C GLN A 408 25.37 13.45 -14.12
N THR A 409 25.18 14.05 -15.28
CA THR A 409 25.64 13.49 -16.56
C THR A 409 27.16 13.45 -16.64
N LYS A 410 27.85 14.51 -16.19
CA LYS A 410 29.33 14.52 -16.11
C LYS A 410 29.81 13.41 -15.16
N VAL A 411 29.20 13.31 -13.99
CA VAL A 411 29.47 12.24 -13.02
C VAL A 411 29.25 10.86 -13.63
N ALA A 412 28.23 10.66 -14.46
CA ALA A 412 27.98 9.39 -15.13
C ALA A 412 29.11 8.99 -16.08
N VAL A 413 29.75 9.94 -16.78
CA VAL A 413 30.91 9.69 -17.63
C VAL A 413 32.14 9.27 -16.81
N ASP A 414 32.41 9.97 -15.70
CA ASP A 414 33.51 9.62 -14.79
C ASP A 414 33.32 8.26 -14.15
N ILE A 415 32.08 7.97 -13.74
CA ILE A 415 31.67 6.66 -13.16
C ILE A 415 31.83 5.53 -14.17
N GLU A 416 31.48 5.76 -15.44
CA GLU A 416 31.67 4.74 -16.48
C GLU A 416 33.12 4.34 -16.61
N GLN A 417 34.04 5.32 -16.64
CA GLN A 417 35.47 5.06 -16.70
C GLN A 417 35.93 4.28 -15.46
N LEU A 418 35.42 4.64 -14.27
CA LEU A 418 35.74 3.97 -13.02
C LEU A 418 35.19 2.52 -13.01
N VAL A 419 33.96 2.30 -13.42
CA VAL A 419 33.35 0.97 -13.53
C VAL A 419 34.10 0.10 -14.55
N ALA A 420 34.48 0.69 -15.68
CA ALA A 420 35.28 -0.01 -16.66
C ALA A 420 36.67 -0.39 -16.10
N SER A 421 37.31 0.48 -15.34
CA SER A 421 38.58 0.19 -14.67
C SER A 421 38.46 -0.90 -13.62
N ILE A 422 37.41 -0.85 -12.79
CA ILE A 422 37.10 -1.91 -11.79
C ILE A 422 36.83 -3.24 -12.49
N ARG A 423 35.99 -3.26 -13.52
CA ARG A 423 35.64 -4.48 -14.27
C ARG A 423 36.85 -5.11 -14.95
N ASN A 424 37.78 -4.29 -15.47
CA ASN A 424 38.97 -4.75 -16.15
C ASN A 424 40.17 -5.01 -15.22
N SER A 425 40.03 -4.67 -13.92
CA SER A 425 41.11 -4.92 -12.96
C SER A 425 41.43 -6.40 -12.85
N PRO A 426 42.71 -6.77 -12.72
CA PRO A 426 43.11 -8.16 -12.52
C PRO A 426 42.44 -8.81 -11.31
N GLU A 427 42.16 -8.00 -10.29
CA GLU A 427 41.52 -8.42 -9.02
C GLU A 427 40.06 -8.80 -9.24
N THR A 428 39.28 -7.99 -9.95
CA THR A 428 37.88 -8.32 -10.26
C THR A 428 37.79 -9.57 -11.14
N LYS A 429 38.67 -9.69 -12.15
CA LYS A 429 38.74 -10.91 -12.99
C LYS A 429 39.06 -12.14 -12.18
N ARG A 430 40.00 -12.05 -11.22
CA ARG A 430 40.30 -13.17 -10.30
C ARG A 430 39.07 -13.55 -9.45
N VAL A 431 38.39 -12.60 -8.86
CA VAL A 431 37.18 -12.88 -8.05
C VAL A 431 36.11 -13.63 -8.86
N PHE A 432 35.88 -13.24 -10.12
CA PHE A 432 34.92 -13.96 -10.97
C PHE A 432 35.43 -15.34 -11.39
N THR A 433 36.72 -15.48 -11.66
CA THR A 433 37.34 -16.77 -12.05
C THR A 433 37.41 -17.72 -10.86
N GLU A 434 37.86 -17.25 -9.70
CA GLU A 434 37.90 -18.04 -8.46
C GLU A 434 36.49 -18.41 -7.99
N ALA A 435 35.48 -17.53 -8.12
CA ALA A 435 34.08 -17.86 -7.81
C ALA A 435 33.53 -18.94 -8.78
N ALA A 436 33.90 -18.90 -10.05
CA ALA A 436 33.51 -19.93 -11.02
C ALA A 436 34.20 -21.27 -10.74
N GLU A 437 35.50 -21.26 -10.51
CA GLU A 437 36.29 -22.45 -10.16
C GLU A 437 35.83 -23.07 -8.82
N THR A 438 35.50 -22.22 -7.84
CA THR A 438 34.95 -22.67 -6.55
C THR A 438 33.58 -23.28 -6.72
N ALA A 439 32.69 -22.71 -7.53
CA ALA A 439 31.37 -23.28 -7.83
C ALA A 439 31.47 -24.61 -8.55
N GLU A 440 32.35 -24.73 -9.55
CA GLU A 440 32.63 -26.00 -10.23
C GLU A 440 33.23 -27.03 -9.26
N GLY A 441 34.17 -26.63 -8.40
CA GLY A 441 34.76 -27.49 -7.38
C GLY A 441 33.75 -27.97 -6.34
N ILE A 442 32.82 -27.13 -5.90
CA ILE A 442 31.72 -27.48 -4.98
C ILE A 442 30.77 -28.48 -5.68
N SER A 443 30.38 -28.20 -6.92
CA SER A 443 29.50 -29.05 -7.72
C SER A 443 30.13 -30.45 -7.94
N ALA A 444 31.41 -30.50 -8.26
CA ALA A 444 32.13 -31.76 -8.38
C ALA A 444 32.22 -32.56 -7.07
N LYS A 445 32.39 -31.86 -5.93
CA LYS A 445 32.36 -32.48 -4.60
C LYS A 445 30.96 -33.01 -4.27
N ARG A 446 29.93 -32.26 -4.57
CA ARG A 446 28.54 -32.66 -4.39
C ARG A 446 28.23 -33.94 -5.16
N GLN A 447 28.56 -33.98 -6.45
CA GLN A 447 28.35 -35.16 -7.29
C GLN A 447 29.05 -36.40 -6.74
N LYS A 448 30.28 -36.24 -6.19
CA LYS A 448 31.00 -37.35 -5.55
C LYS A 448 30.28 -37.84 -4.28
N VAL A 449 29.69 -37.00 -3.49
CA VAL A 449 28.93 -37.37 -2.29
C VAL A 449 27.62 -38.05 -2.68
N GLU A 450 26.92 -37.55 -3.68
CA GLU A 450 25.69 -38.14 -4.24
C GLU A 450 25.97 -39.57 -4.76
N ASN A 451 27.01 -39.74 -5.57
CA ASN A 451 27.42 -41.06 -6.07
C ASN A 451 27.81 -42.05 -4.95
N ARG A 452 28.39 -41.55 -3.84
CA ARG A 452 28.68 -42.40 -2.66
C ARG A 452 27.41 -42.78 -1.91
N MET A 453 26.41 -41.88 -1.82
CA MET A 453 25.11 -42.20 -1.23
C MET A 453 24.35 -43.25 -2.04
N GLU A 454 24.42 -43.22 -3.37
CA GLU A 454 23.82 -44.24 -4.23
C GLU A 454 24.49 -45.62 -4.02
N ARG A 455 25.83 -45.67 -3.95
CA ARG A 455 26.57 -46.90 -3.68
C ARG A 455 26.24 -47.50 -2.32
N LEU A 456 26.04 -46.69 -1.28
CA LEU A 456 25.65 -47.16 0.04
C LEU A 456 24.34 -47.99 0.04
N LEU A 457 23.39 -47.63 -0.84
CA LEU A 457 22.16 -48.39 -0.98
C LEU A 457 22.44 -49.79 -1.60
N THR A 458 23.36 -49.86 -2.56
CA THR A 458 23.79 -51.10 -3.19
C THR A 458 24.53 -51.98 -2.18
N ASP A 459 25.46 -51.38 -1.40
CA ASP A 459 26.23 -52.10 -0.37
C ASP A 459 25.33 -52.72 0.72
N LEU A 460 24.22 -52.03 1.07
CA LEU A 460 23.21 -52.56 1.99
C LEU A 460 22.43 -53.73 1.38
N THR A 461 22.06 -53.64 0.07
CA THR A 461 21.31 -54.70 -0.61
C THR A 461 22.14 -55.92 -0.87
N GLU A 462 23.45 -55.74 -1.05
CA GLU A 462 24.43 -56.83 -1.21
C GLU A 462 24.94 -57.37 0.14
N GLN A 463 24.39 -56.94 1.26
CA GLN A 463 24.74 -57.32 2.63
C GLN A 463 26.22 -57.07 3.02
N MET A 464 26.86 -56.12 2.35
CA MET A 464 28.24 -55.71 2.64
C MET A 464 28.33 -54.81 3.89
N ILE A 465 27.23 -54.15 4.26
CA ILE A 465 27.11 -53.29 5.46
C ILE A 465 25.81 -53.62 6.22
N ASP A 466 25.81 -53.41 7.53
CA ASP A 466 24.61 -53.59 8.35
C ASP A 466 23.72 -52.34 8.33
N ARG A 467 22.48 -52.44 8.90
CA ARG A 467 21.52 -51.32 8.95
C ARG A 467 22.00 -50.16 9.82
N ASN A 468 22.82 -50.42 10.85
CA ASN A 468 23.31 -49.35 11.75
C ASN A 468 24.44 -48.58 11.06
N GLU A 469 25.35 -49.31 10.39
CA GLU A 469 26.43 -48.73 9.57
C GLU A 469 25.87 -47.90 8.42
N TYR A 470 24.85 -48.42 7.72
CA TYR A 470 24.11 -47.68 6.69
C TYR A 470 23.50 -46.39 7.25
N GLY A 471 22.81 -46.45 8.40
CA GLY A 471 22.20 -45.28 9.05
C GLY A 471 23.22 -44.21 9.41
N TYR A 472 24.37 -44.62 9.99
CA TYR A 472 25.45 -43.69 10.36
C TYR A 472 26.11 -43.05 9.13
N MET A 473 26.43 -43.82 8.10
CA MET A 473 27.06 -43.32 6.88
C MET A 473 26.12 -42.41 6.09
N LYS A 474 24.83 -42.78 5.99
CA LYS A 474 23.80 -41.96 5.36
C LYS A 474 23.64 -40.58 6.07
N ALA A 475 23.57 -40.57 7.39
CA ALA A 475 23.50 -39.33 8.15
C ALA A 475 24.71 -38.43 7.89
N ARG A 476 25.92 -39.01 7.87
CA ARG A 476 27.17 -38.29 7.60
C ARG A 476 27.20 -37.68 6.19
N TYR A 477 26.82 -38.46 5.16
CA TYR A 477 26.77 -37.94 3.79
C TYR A 477 25.67 -36.92 3.58
N SER A 478 24.50 -37.08 4.23
CA SER A 478 23.44 -36.09 4.21
C SER A 478 23.89 -34.77 4.82
N GLN A 479 24.66 -34.81 5.92
CA GLN A 479 25.22 -33.61 6.54
C GLN A 479 26.25 -32.94 5.59
N GLN A 480 27.15 -33.71 4.98
CA GLN A 480 28.10 -33.17 3.99
C GLN A 480 27.42 -32.58 2.77
N LEU A 481 26.34 -33.21 2.28
CA LEU A 481 25.55 -32.70 1.15
C LEU A 481 24.90 -31.36 1.51
N LYS A 482 24.34 -31.23 2.70
CA LYS A 482 23.75 -29.98 3.20
C LYS A 482 24.80 -28.88 3.27
N GLU A 483 25.96 -29.12 3.84
CA GLU A 483 27.05 -28.14 3.93
C GLU A 483 27.52 -27.65 2.54
N LEU A 484 27.59 -28.57 1.55
CA LEU A 484 27.95 -28.23 0.18
C LEU A 484 26.87 -27.43 -0.53
N LEU A 485 25.59 -27.74 -0.30
CA LEU A 485 24.45 -26.97 -0.84
C LEU A 485 24.41 -25.57 -0.25
N ASP A 486 24.57 -25.42 1.05
CA ASP A 486 24.62 -24.13 1.73
C ASP A 486 25.79 -23.27 1.22
N ALA A 487 26.96 -23.90 0.95
CA ALA A 487 28.12 -23.21 0.37
C ALA A 487 27.90 -22.80 -1.10
N GLU A 488 27.25 -23.64 -1.90
CA GLU A 488 26.88 -23.35 -3.31
C GLU A 488 25.90 -22.18 -3.38
N GLU A 489 24.87 -22.18 -2.53
CA GLU A 489 23.86 -21.10 -2.43
C GLU A 489 24.50 -19.79 -1.97
N ALA A 490 25.39 -19.81 -0.99
CA ALA A 490 26.11 -18.64 -0.53
C ALA A 490 27.01 -18.04 -1.62
N ALA A 491 27.71 -18.86 -2.39
CA ALA A 491 28.55 -18.43 -3.51
C ALA A 491 27.72 -17.84 -4.64
N ALA A 492 26.59 -18.46 -4.99
CA ALA A 492 25.64 -17.96 -5.99
C ALA A 492 25.01 -16.62 -5.55
N ALA A 493 24.62 -16.47 -4.28
CA ALA A 493 24.06 -15.25 -3.73
C ALA A 493 25.06 -14.08 -3.81
N ARG A 494 26.33 -14.31 -3.47
CA ARG A 494 27.40 -13.29 -3.58
C ARG A 494 27.59 -12.84 -5.03
N ARG A 495 27.69 -13.79 -5.98
CA ARG A 495 27.82 -13.46 -7.41
C ARG A 495 26.64 -12.65 -7.92
N ASN A 496 25.41 -13.06 -7.58
CA ASN A 496 24.18 -12.39 -7.99
C ASN A 496 24.08 -10.97 -7.39
N ALA A 497 24.53 -10.77 -6.16
CA ALA A 497 24.56 -9.45 -5.53
C ALA A 497 25.50 -8.48 -6.27
N VAL A 498 26.71 -8.90 -6.63
CA VAL A 498 27.67 -8.11 -7.41
C VAL A 498 27.13 -7.82 -8.80
N GLN A 499 26.60 -8.83 -9.48
CA GLN A 499 26.03 -8.71 -10.82
C GLN A 499 24.85 -7.71 -10.83
N LYS A 500 23.94 -7.82 -9.86
CA LYS A 500 22.79 -6.91 -9.73
C LYS A 500 23.22 -5.46 -9.54
N LYS A 501 24.22 -5.20 -8.69
CA LYS A 501 24.78 -3.85 -8.50
C LYS A 501 25.41 -3.29 -9.78
N LEU A 502 26.15 -4.10 -10.52
CA LEU A 502 26.74 -3.71 -11.81
C LEU A 502 25.67 -3.37 -12.84
N THR A 503 24.60 -4.17 -12.94
CA THR A 503 23.51 -3.92 -13.89
C THR A 503 22.78 -2.63 -13.58
N VAL A 504 22.42 -2.38 -12.32
CA VAL A 504 21.74 -1.15 -11.89
C VAL A 504 22.61 0.09 -12.18
N THR A 505 23.91 0.01 -11.94
CA THR A 505 24.83 1.11 -12.23
C THR A 505 24.97 1.37 -13.74
N GLN A 506 25.02 0.31 -14.56
CA GLN A 506 25.05 0.42 -16.02
C GLN A 506 23.76 1.04 -16.59
N GLU A 507 22.60 0.60 -16.13
CA GLU A 507 21.31 1.17 -16.53
C GLU A 507 21.24 2.66 -16.20
N TRP A 508 21.71 3.07 -15.03
CA TRP A 508 21.77 4.47 -14.64
C TRP A 508 22.71 5.28 -15.56
N ILE A 509 23.90 4.76 -15.88
CA ILE A 509 24.86 5.40 -16.79
C ILE A 509 24.25 5.59 -18.19
N CYS A 510 23.62 4.56 -18.74
CA CYS A 510 22.98 4.61 -20.05
C CYS A 510 21.87 5.67 -20.07
N ASN A 511 21.00 5.69 -19.08
CA ASN A 511 19.93 6.66 -18.96
C ASN A 511 20.48 8.11 -18.87
N MET A 512 21.52 8.33 -18.06
CA MET A 512 22.12 9.68 -17.93
C MET A 512 22.77 10.16 -19.22
N LYS A 513 23.38 9.29 -19.99
CA LYS A 513 23.95 9.64 -21.30
C LYS A 513 22.88 10.02 -22.32
N GLU A 514 21.77 9.34 -22.34
CA GLU A 514 20.63 9.66 -23.21
C GLU A 514 20.12 11.08 -22.94
N TYR A 515 20.10 11.51 -21.67
CA TYR A 515 19.64 12.84 -21.28
C TYR A 515 20.64 13.97 -21.58
N GLN A 516 21.90 13.66 -21.83
CA GLN A 516 22.94 14.68 -22.22
C GLN A 516 22.61 15.37 -23.55
N SER A 517 21.94 14.66 -24.47
CA SER A 517 21.66 15.15 -25.82
C SER A 517 20.32 15.88 -25.96
N LEU A 518 19.55 16.03 -24.88
CA LEU A 518 18.21 16.59 -24.94
C LEU A 518 18.23 18.12 -25.03
N PRO A 519 17.57 18.72 -26.03
CA PRO A 519 17.54 20.18 -26.23
C PRO A 519 16.70 20.89 -25.15
N ALA A 520 15.70 20.21 -24.55
CA ALA A 520 14.83 20.76 -23.51
C ALA A 520 14.32 19.66 -22.58
N LEU A 521 14.09 20.00 -21.31
CA LEU A 521 13.50 19.10 -20.32
C LEU A 521 11.98 19.11 -20.46
N THR A 522 11.39 17.95 -20.75
CA THR A 522 9.93 17.78 -20.81
C THR A 522 9.37 17.36 -19.46
N PRO A 523 8.06 17.58 -19.17
CA PRO A 523 7.44 17.13 -17.93
C PRO A 523 7.54 15.63 -17.68
N GLU A 524 7.57 14.82 -18.74
CA GLU A 524 7.72 13.36 -18.68
C GLU A 524 9.10 12.98 -18.15
N ILE A 525 10.15 13.59 -18.72
CA ILE A 525 11.55 13.38 -18.31
C ILE A 525 11.75 13.83 -16.85
N LEU A 526 11.21 15.00 -16.51
CA LEU A 526 11.32 15.52 -15.14
C LEU A 526 10.69 14.57 -14.10
N ARG A 527 9.52 13.99 -14.39
CA ARG A 527 8.88 13.00 -13.51
C ARG A 527 9.64 11.68 -13.41
N LEU A 528 10.37 11.33 -14.45
CA LEU A 528 11.17 10.11 -14.48
C LEU A 528 12.43 10.26 -13.64
N LEU A 529 13.07 11.43 -13.69
CA LEU A 529 14.33 11.71 -13.01
C LEU A 529 14.15 12.20 -11.57
N ILE A 530 13.11 13.00 -11.31
CA ILE A 530 12.95 13.74 -10.06
C ILE A 530 11.78 13.18 -9.26
N LYS A 531 12.06 12.86 -8.00
CA LYS A 531 11.06 12.45 -7.03
C LYS A 531 10.32 13.67 -6.47
N GLU A 532 11.07 14.66 -6.02
CA GLU A 532 10.53 15.89 -5.46
C GLU A 532 11.57 17.03 -5.53
N ILE A 533 11.07 18.25 -5.60
CA ILE A 533 11.84 19.49 -5.53
C ILE A 533 11.37 20.24 -4.28
N GLN A 534 12.24 20.43 -3.31
CA GLN A 534 11.91 21.11 -2.06
C GLN A 534 12.37 22.57 -2.12
N VAL A 535 11.48 23.50 -1.87
CA VAL A 535 11.75 24.94 -1.81
C VAL A 535 11.73 25.39 -0.36
N HIS A 536 12.86 25.93 0.10
CA HIS A 536 13.07 26.41 1.47
C HIS A 536 12.64 27.88 1.64
N SER A 537 12.39 28.30 2.86
CA SER A 537 12.05 29.70 3.20
C SER A 537 13.11 30.72 2.76
N ASN A 538 14.38 30.34 2.76
CA ASN A 538 15.50 31.13 2.23
C ASN A 538 15.61 31.10 0.70
N ARG A 539 14.64 30.48 -0.01
CA ARG A 539 14.59 30.25 -1.46
C ARG A 539 15.66 29.31 -2.02
N SER A 540 16.40 28.59 -1.17
CA SER A 540 17.24 27.50 -1.66
C SER A 540 16.35 26.34 -2.16
N ILE A 541 16.87 25.59 -3.12
CA ILE A 541 16.15 24.48 -3.77
C ILE A 541 16.95 23.21 -3.53
N THR A 542 16.27 22.20 -2.97
CA THR A 542 16.81 20.84 -2.85
C THR A 542 16.11 19.93 -3.83
N ILE A 543 16.85 19.19 -4.65
CA ILE A 543 16.32 18.25 -5.63
C ILE A 543 16.54 16.83 -5.09
N VAL A 544 15.49 16.05 -5.01
CA VAL A 544 15.54 14.62 -4.69
C VAL A 544 15.28 13.84 -5.96
N PHE A 545 16.26 13.08 -6.41
CA PHE A 545 16.16 12.25 -7.60
C PHE A 545 15.48 10.91 -7.31
N ASN A 546 14.95 10.25 -8.35
CA ASN A 546 14.32 8.92 -8.27
C ASN A 546 15.34 7.77 -8.20
N PHE A 547 16.62 8.06 -8.40
CA PHE A 547 17.69 7.08 -8.36
C PHE A 547 18.56 7.25 -7.11
N SER A 548 19.15 6.16 -6.64
CA SER A 548 20.08 6.16 -5.52
C SER A 548 21.41 6.82 -5.92
N ASP A 549 22.11 7.40 -4.93
CA ASP A 549 23.42 8.01 -5.13
C ASP A 549 24.40 6.99 -5.76
N PRO A 550 24.87 7.27 -6.99
CA PRO A 550 25.76 6.34 -7.71
C PRO A 550 27.13 6.16 -7.02
N TYR A 551 27.63 7.17 -6.31
CA TYR A 551 28.86 7.04 -5.53
C TYR A 551 28.72 6.06 -4.38
N LYS A 552 27.58 6.04 -3.71
CA LYS A 552 27.29 5.07 -2.66
C LYS A 552 27.29 3.64 -3.22
N SER A 553 26.66 3.45 -4.38
CA SER A 553 26.63 2.14 -5.06
C SER A 553 28.02 1.68 -5.47
N ILE A 554 28.91 2.59 -5.93
CA ILE A 554 30.29 2.25 -6.30
C ILE A 554 31.15 1.97 -5.08
N THR A 555 31.03 2.75 -4.03
CA THR A 555 31.74 2.51 -2.77
C THR A 555 31.36 1.15 -2.19
N GLU A 556 30.06 0.80 -2.22
CA GLU A 556 29.57 -0.50 -1.81
C GLU A 556 30.06 -1.64 -2.74
N LEU A 557 30.19 -1.36 -4.06
CA LEU A 557 30.77 -2.31 -5.03
C LEU A 557 32.25 -2.57 -4.71
N ARG A 558 33.01 -1.50 -4.46
CA ARG A 558 34.42 -1.60 -4.08
C ARG A 558 34.60 -2.37 -2.77
N ASN A 559 33.81 -2.05 -1.76
CA ASN A 559 33.83 -2.75 -0.47
C ASN A 559 33.48 -4.24 -0.64
N CYS A 560 32.50 -4.58 -1.46
CA CYS A 560 32.19 -6.00 -1.75
C CYS A 560 33.35 -6.73 -2.44
N VAL A 561 34.11 -6.07 -3.31
CA VAL A 561 35.30 -6.67 -3.94
C VAL A 561 36.45 -6.81 -2.93
N GLU A 562 36.59 -5.85 -2.01
CA GLU A 562 37.59 -5.90 -0.94
C GLU A 562 37.26 -6.94 0.16
N GLU A 563 35.97 -7.09 0.54
CA GLU A 563 35.52 -8.13 1.48
C GLU A 563 35.74 -9.54 0.97
N VAL A 564 35.56 -9.79 -0.33
CA VAL A 564 35.87 -11.08 -0.96
C VAL A 564 37.38 -11.39 -0.88
N ARG A 565 38.23 -10.34 -0.86
CA ARG A 565 39.68 -10.46 -0.72
C ARG A 565 40.14 -10.87 0.69
N GLN A 566 39.36 -10.56 1.74
CA GLN A 566 39.72 -10.87 3.13
C GLN A 566 39.27 -12.27 3.57
N VAL A 567 38.43 -12.93 2.82
CA VAL A 567 37.84 -14.25 3.14
C VAL A 567 38.48 -15.40 2.29
N GLY A 568 39.27 -15.09 1.27
CA GLY A 568 40.10 -16.02 0.49
C GLY A 568 41.53 -15.99 0.98
#